data_99480e17469723d16ddcd80156a373f4
#
_entry.id   99480e17469723d16ddcd80156a373f4
#
_cell.length_a   1.000
_cell.length_b   1.000
_cell.length_c   1.000
_cell.angle_alpha   90.00
_cell.angle_beta   90.00
_cell.angle_gamma   90.00
#
_symmetry.space_group_name_H-M   'P 1'
#
loop_
_entity.id
_entity.type
_entity.pdbx_description
1 polymer ?
#
loop_
_entity_poly.entity_id
_entity_poly.type
_entity_poly.pdbx_seq_one_letter_code
_entity_poly.pdbx_strand_id
1 'polypeptide(L)'
;MLKLIYTKSFEKDVKIAIKRGKNIEKLKKIIELLVIKSPLPVKYRDHNLIGNFVGRRECHIEPDWLLIYKINEDSIIFERTGTHSDLF
;
A
#
# COMPACT_ATOMS: atom_id res chain seq x y z
N MET A 1 12.73 -10.03 7.86
CA MET A 1 11.40 -9.36 7.98
C MET A 1 11.59 -7.86 8.09
N LEU A 2 10.85 -7.10 7.30
CA LEU A 2 10.93 -5.64 7.33
C LEU A 2 10.17 -5.07 8.52
N LYS A 3 10.70 -3.98 9.09
CA LYS A 3 10.02 -3.24 10.15
C LYS A 3 8.88 -2.42 9.55
N LEU A 4 7.67 -2.55 10.12
CA LEU A 4 6.48 -1.84 9.66
C LEU A 4 6.45 -0.42 10.18
N ILE A 5 6.18 0.54 9.28
CA ILE A 5 5.97 1.94 9.62
C ILE A 5 4.71 2.43 8.89
N TYR A 6 3.80 3.08 9.62
CA TYR A 6 2.59 3.67 9.06
C TYR A 6 2.66 5.19 9.19
N THR A 7 2.36 5.91 8.10
CA THR A 7 2.21 7.37 8.18
C THR A 7 0.84 7.71 8.77
N LYS A 8 0.71 8.94 9.29
CA LYS A 8 -0.60 9.44 9.76
C LYS A 8 -1.61 9.49 8.63
N SER A 9 -1.17 9.86 7.43
CA SER A 9 -2.03 9.87 6.24
C SER A 9 -2.55 8.47 5.92
N PHE A 10 -1.69 7.46 6.00
CA PHE A 10 -2.09 6.07 5.79
C PHE A 10 -3.14 5.63 6.81
N GLU A 11 -2.93 5.97 8.09
CA GLU A 11 -3.89 5.61 9.14
C GLU A 11 -5.26 6.24 8.89
N LYS A 12 -5.30 7.50 8.46
CA LYS A 12 -6.55 8.17 8.07
C LYS A 12 -7.20 7.48 6.87
N ASP A 13 -6.39 7.12 5.88
CA ASP A 13 -6.87 6.45 4.68
C ASP A 13 -7.51 5.10 5.03
N VAL A 14 -6.92 4.35 5.96
CA VAL A 14 -7.47 3.07 6.41
C VAL A 14 -8.85 3.27 7.06
N LYS A 15 -8.99 4.29 7.89
CA LYS A 15 -10.29 4.61 8.51
C LYS A 15 -11.36 4.91 7.45
N ILE A 16 -10.98 5.66 6.41
CA ILE A 16 -11.89 5.95 5.29
C ILE A 16 -12.28 4.67 4.55
N ALA A 17 -11.31 3.79 4.30
CA ALA A 17 -11.57 2.52 3.63
C ALA A 17 -12.56 1.66 4.42
N ILE A 18 -12.40 1.62 5.74
CA ILE A 18 -13.34 0.90 6.63
C ILE A 18 -14.75 1.48 6.51
N LYS A 19 -14.87 2.81 6.54
CA LYS A 19 -16.18 3.48 6.40
C LYS A 19 -16.84 3.18 5.05
N ARG A 20 -16.04 3.02 3.99
CA ARG A 20 -16.53 2.69 2.66
C ARG A 20 -16.88 1.21 2.50
N GLY A 21 -16.71 0.41 3.54
CA GLY A 21 -17.02 -1.01 3.51
C GLY A 21 -15.97 -1.88 2.82
N LYS A 22 -14.74 -1.39 2.67
CA LYS A 22 -13.67 -2.19 2.06
C LYS A 22 -13.27 -3.36 2.95
N ASN A 23 -12.89 -4.47 2.32
CA ASN A 23 -12.44 -5.66 3.03
C ASN A 23 -10.98 -5.48 3.48
N ILE A 24 -10.80 -5.10 4.74
CA ILE A 24 -9.48 -4.82 5.31
C ILE A 24 -8.57 -6.07 5.32
N GLU A 25 -9.14 -7.27 5.33
CA GLU A 25 -8.34 -8.48 5.28
C GLU A 25 -7.52 -8.58 3.98
N LYS A 26 -8.02 -8.03 2.88
CA LYS A 26 -7.27 -7.96 1.63
C LYS A 26 -6.01 -7.10 1.77
N LEU A 27 -6.14 -5.96 2.45
CA LEU A 27 -5.02 -5.07 2.73
C LEU A 27 -4.00 -5.75 3.64
N LYS A 28 -4.47 -6.38 4.72
CA LYS A 28 -3.60 -7.08 5.67
C LYS A 28 -2.78 -8.17 5.00
N LYS A 29 -3.40 -8.92 4.11
CA LYS A 29 -2.73 -10.00 3.39
C LYS A 29 -1.56 -9.47 2.54
N ILE A 30 -1.77 -8.37 1.84
CA ILE A 30 -0.73 -7.75 1.03
C ILE A 30 0.39 -7.22 1.93
N ILE A 31 0.06 -6.57 3.03
CA ILE A 31 1.04 -6.06 3.99
C ILE A 31 1.91 -7.20 4.51
N GLU A 32 1.32 -8.33 4.89
CA GLU A 32 2.05 -9.48 5.36
C GLU A 32 3.06 -9.99 4.32
N LEU A 33 2.64 -10.10 3.07
CA LEU A 33 3.51 -10.54 1.99
C LEU A 33 4.68 -9.58 1.79
N LEU A 34 4.42 -8.28 1.82
CA LEU A 34 5.47 -7.27 1.66
C LEU A 34 6.48 -7.31 2.81
N VAL A 35 6.01 -7.48 4.04
CA VAL A 35 6.86 -7.50 5.24
C VAL A 35 7.85 -8.66 5.22
N ILE A 36 7.41 -9.83 4.75
CA ILE A 36 8.28 -11.00 4.66
C ILE A 36 9.08 -11.03 3.36
N LYS A 37 9.00 -9.97 2.56
CA LYS A 37 9.70 -9.84 1.27
C LYS A 37 9.29 -10.91 0.27
N SER A 38 8.07 -11.45 0.39
CA SER A 38 7.54 -12.39 -0.58
C SER A 38 7.10 -11.64 -1.84
N PRO A 39 7.39 -12.18 -3.05
CA PRO A 39 6.90 -11.54 -4.27
C PRO A 39 5.38 -11.46 -4.26
N LEU A 40 4.83 -10.30 -4.70
CA LEU A 40 3.40 -10.16 -4.86
C LEU A 40 2.94 -10.86 -6.15
N PRO A 41 1.80 -11.57 -6.12
CA PRO A 41 1.19 -12.08 -7.34
C PRO A 41 1.00 -10.97 -8.38
N VAL A 42 1.14 -11.30 -9.66
CA VAL A 42 1.04 -10.35 -10.77
C VAL A 42 -0.27 -9.57 -10.77
N LYS A 43 -1.35 -10.19 -10.29
CA LYS A 43 -2.68 -9.55 -10.23
C LYS A 43 -2.70 -8.26 -9.41
N TYR A 44 -1.75 -8.07 -8.50
CA TYR A 44 -1.66 -6.86 -7.68
C TYR A 44 -0.90 -5.72 -8.36
N ARG A 45 -0.33 -5.95 -9.53
CA ARG A 45 0.33 -4.92 -10.36
C ARG A 45 1.32 -4.06 -9.60
N ASP A 46 2.18 -4.69 -8.79
CA ASP A 46 3.21 -3.98 -8.05
C ASP A 46 4.22 -3.35 -9.01
N HIS A 47 4.43 -2.03 -8.90
CA HIS A 47 5.34 -1.32 -9.78
C HIS A 47 5.88 -0.04 -9.13
N ASN A 48 6.99 0.47 -9.66
CA ASN A 48 7.57 1.74 -9.23
C ASN A 48 6.72 2.92 -9.70
N LEU A 49 6.61 3.95 -8.86
CA LEU A 49 5.96 5.19 -9.23
C LEU A 49 6.97 6.19 -9.78
N ILE A 50 6.49 7.13 -10.58
CA ILE A 50 7.29 8.21 -11.17
C ILE A 50 6.69 9.55 -10.77
N GLY A 51 7.34 10.65 -11.15
CA GLY A 51 6.87 12.00 -10.81
C GLY A 51 7.03 12.31 -9.34
N ASN A 52 5.99 12.88 -8.74
CA ASN A 52 6.02 13.31 -7.32
C ASN A 52 6.19 12.15 -6.35
N PHE A 53 5.95 10.92 -6.78
CA PHE A 53 6.05 9.72 -5.95
C PHE A 53 7.29 8.89 -6.28
N VAL A 54 8.29 9.49 -6.93
CA VAL A 54 9.53 8.78 -7.26
C VAL A 54 10.15 8.19 -5.99
N GLY A 55 10.68 6.97 -6.10
CA GLY A 55 11.24 6.24 -4.96
C GLY A 55 10.21 5.43 -4.17
N ARG A 56 8.94 5.50 -4.56
CA ARG A 56 7.86 4.72 -3.95
C ARG A 56 7.34 3.69 -4.94
N ARG A 57 6.64 2.71 -4.40
CA ARG A 57 5.99 1.66 -5.19
C ARG A 57 4.49 1.70 -4.94
N GLU A 58 3.73 1.19 -5.90
CA GLU A 58 2.30 1.08 -5.82
C GLU A 58 1.88 -0.34 -6.15
N CYS A 59 0.90 -0.86 -5.43
CA CYS A 59 0.22 -2.07 -5.84
C CYS A 59 -1.30 -1.87 -5.77
N HIS A 60 -2.04 -2.74 -6.48
CA HIS A 60 -3.50 -2.68 -6.54
C HIS A 60 -4.07 -3.77 -5.64
N ILE A 61 -4.70 -3.37 -4.54
CA ILE A 61 -5.43 -4.31 -3.67
C ILE A 61 -6.67 -4.80 -4.41
N GLU A 62 -7.35 -3.86 -5.07
CA GLU A 62 -8.44 -4.05 -6.02
C GLU A 62 -8.19 -3.12 -7.20
N PRO A 63 -8.90 -3.23 -8.34
CA PRO A 63 -8.65 -2.38 -9.50
C PRO A 63 -8.59 -0.87 -9.20
N ASP A 64 -9.42 -0.38 -8.28
CA ASP A 64 -9.38 1.02 -7.87
C ASP A 64 -9.16 1.16 -6.36
N TRP A 65 -8.36 0.30 -5.78
CA TRP A 65 -7.92 0.43 -4.39
C TRP A 65 -6.42 0.20 -4.33
N LEU A 66 -5.67 1.29 -4.19
CA LEU A 66 -4.22 1.32 -4.30
C LEU A 66 -3.56 1.34 -2.94
N LEU A 67 -2.32 0.86 -2.90
CA LEU A 67 -1.45 0.96 -1.73
C LEU A 67 -0.13 1.54 -2.20
N ILE A 68 0.26 2.69 -1.64
CA ILE A 68 1.55 3.33 -1.92
C ILE A 68 2.48 3.08 -0.73
N TYR A 69 3.66 2.55 -1.01
CA TYR A 69 4.64 2.22 0.02
C TYR A 69 6.06 2.48 -0.46
N LYS A 70 6.97 2.54 0.50
CA LYS A 70 8.39 2.73 0.25
C LYS A 70 9.17 1.69 1.03
N ILE A 71 10.09 0.99 0.37
CA ILE A 71 10.96 0.02 1.02
C ILE A 71 12.32 0.66 1.25
N ASN A 72 12.78 0.64 2.49
CA ASN A 72 14.13 1.01 2.88
C ASN A 72 14.91 -0.29 3.15
N GLU A 73 16.15 -0.14 3.62
CA GLU A 73 17.04 -1.27 3.84
C GLU A 73 16.46 -2.31 4.81
N ASP A 74 15.86 -1.84 5.91
CA ASP A 74 15.34 -2.71 6.98
C ASP A 74 13.88 -2.44 7.33
N SER A 75 13.22 -1.55 6.61
CA SER A 75 11.84 -1.15 6.93
C SER A 75 11.00 -0.96 5.68
N ILE A 76 9.68 -0.98 5.89
CA ILE A 76 8.70 -0.65 4.86
C ILE A 76 7.75 0.39 5.43
N ILE A 77 7.54 1.47 4.68
CA ILE A 77 6.69 2.59 5.08
C ILE A 77 5.44 2.57 4.22
N PHE A 78 4.28 2.40 4.84
CA PHE A 78 2.99 2.49 4.14
C PHE A 78 2.54 3.94 4.18
N GLU A 79 2.52 4.60 3.02
CA GLU A 79 2.32 6.04 2.93
C GLU A 79 0.88 6.45 2.67
N ARG A 80 0.19 5.77 1.75
CA ARG A 80 -1.18 6.08 1.39
C ARG A 80 -1.93 4.82 0.94
N THR A 81 -3.24 4.83 1.09
CA THR A 81 -4.12 3.87 0.45
C THR A 81 -5.44 4.55 0.10
N GLY A 82 -6.03 4.19 -1.04
CA GLY A 82 -7.28 4.80 -1.50
C GLY A 82 -7.50 4.55 -2.98
N THR A 83 -8.52 5.20 -3.53
CA THR A 83 -8.81 5.15 -4.96
C THR A 83 -7.83 6.03 -5.73
N HIS A 84 -7.83 5.89 -7.07
CA HIS A 84 -7.04 6.78 -7.91
C HIS A 84 -7.41 8.25 -7.64
N SER A 85 -8.71 8.54 -7.52
CA SER A 85 -9.18 9.90 -7.23
C SER A 85 -8.72 10.41 -5.87
N ASP A 86 -8.59 9.53 -4.87
CA ASP A 86 -8.13 9.93 -3.54
C ASP A 86 -6.64 10.30 -3.54
N LEU A 87 -5.83 9.64 -4.38
CA LEU A 87 -4.37 9.72 -4.30
C LEU A 87 -3.74 10.55 -5.42
N PHE A 88 -4.42 10.70 -6.53
CA PHE A 88 -3.95 11.40 -7.73
C PHE A 88 -5.03 12.36 -8.31
#